data_a2bfdaeb6d87c94bfcfcd9d20f18fbc3
#
_entry.id   a2bfdaeb6d87c94bfcfcd9d20f18fbc3
#
_cell.length_a   1.000
_cell.length_b   1.000
_cell.length_c   1.000
_cell.angle_alpha   90.00
_cell.angle_beta   90.00
_cell.angle_gamma   90.00
#
_symmetry.space_group_name_H-M   'P 1'
#
loop_
_entity.id
_entity.type
_entity.pdbx_description
1 polymer ?
#
loop_
_entity_poly.entity_id
_entity_poly.type
_entity_poly.pdbx_seq_one_letter_code
_entity_poly.pdbx_strand_id
1 'polypeptide(L)'
;MKTMLLVVCCAAVLIFQPAGARPQSPEAVKHGGKIETKYDGFNYETVMRLRRMKVSCDGLKDKFKDACVSIEVALHCPGTQINYVRHVTLQVVFENKDWVHFHAPDQRDLVVVTDSETLRLGRMAPISNGAPGNWDTKVEVLEATIPYATFKKIALAQSVEIQVGRSAVELRENNRLALRDLNSRVITPASTTTSSN
;
A
#
# COMPACT_ATOMS: atom_id res chain seq x y z
N MET A 1 27.35 75.44 38.19
CA MET A 1 26.46 74.30 38.38
C MET A 1 26.19 73.75 36.96
N LYS A 2 26.77 72.62 36.56
CA LYS A 2 26.63 71.99 35.27
C LYS A 2 25.88 70.69 35.51
N THR A 3 24.62 70.62 35.00
CA THR A 3 23.76 69.45 35.09
C THR A 3 24.10 68.51 33.95
N MET A 4 24.57 67.30 34.31
CA MET A 4 24.95 66.24 33.38
C MET A 4 23.73 65.38 33.10
N LEU A 5 23.22 65.40 31.85
CA LEU A 5 22.08 64.62 31.40
C LEU A 5 22.55 63.23 30.97
N LEU A 6 22.16 62.18 31.71
CA LEU A 6 22.50 60.79 31.44
C LEU A 6 21.45 60.20 30.48
N VAL A 7 21.84 59.95 29.25
CA VAL A 7 20.97 59.28 28.25
C VAL A 7 21.19 57.80 28.39
N VAL A 8 20.17 57.07 28.85
CA VAL A 8 20.16 55.59 28.89
C VAL A 8 19.61 55.10 27.56
N CYS A 9 20.49 54.54 26.72
CA CYS A 9 20.10 53.79 25.53
C CYS A 9 19.66 52.40 25.90
N CYS A 10 18.34 52.13 25.90
CA CYS A 10 17.81 50.76 25.94
C CYS A 10 17.95 50.10 24.56
N ALA A 11 18.93 49.23 24.38
CA ALA A 11 19.03 48.36 23.20
C ALA A 11 18.03 47.23 23.33
N ALA A 12 16.93 47.27 22.53
CA ALA A 12 15.99 46.17 22.40
C ALA A 12 16.59 45.09 21.52
N VAL A 13 17.02 43.99 22.13
CA VAL A 13 17.46 42.79 21.42
C VAL A 13 16.22 42.05 20.95
N LEU A 14 15.92 42.18 19.67
CA LEU A 14 14.91 41.37 18.99
C LEU A 14 15.44 39.95 18.81
N ILE A 15 14.99 39.03 19.68
CA ILE A 15 15.26 37.61 19.56
C ILE A 15 14.41 37.09 18.39
N PHE A 16 15.02 36.95 17.20
CA PHE A 16 14.45 36.20 16.08
C PHE A 16 14.41 34.71 16.47
N GLN A 17 13.26 34.22 16.92
CA GLN A 17 13.02 32.77 17.01
C GLN A 17 12.87 32.25 15.59
N PRO A 18 13.71 31.29 15.14
CA PRO A 18 13.47 30.62 13.87
C PRO A 18 12.13 29.89 14.00
N ALA A 19 11.17 30.26 13.17
CA ALA A 19 9.92 29.56 13.04
C ALA A 19 10.25 28.11 12.70
N GLY A 20 10.06 27.21 13.69
CA GLY A 20 10.27 25.77 13.51
C GLY A 20 9.48 25.32 12.29
N ALA A 21 10.17 24.91 11.24
CA ALA A 21 9.56 24.32 10.06
C ALA A 21 8.73 23.10 10.55
N ARG A 22 7.41 23.27 10.59
CA ARG A 22 6.52 22.13 10.79
C ARG A 22 6.83 21.15 9.67
N PRO A 23 7.10 19.86 9.99
CA PRO A 23 7.23 18.87 8.95
C PRO A 23 5.95 18.93 8.11
N GLN A 24 6.09 19.33 6.85
CA GLN A 24 4.99 19.29 5.90
C GLN A 24 4.56 17.83 5.80
N SER A 25 3.35 17.55 6.26
CA SER A 25 2.72 16.26 6.01
C SER A 25 2.76 16.03 4.50
N PRO A 26 3.32 14.89 4.02
CA PRO A 26 3.36 14.66 2.58
C PRO A 26 1.98 14.87 2.00
N GLU A 27 1.90 15.70 0.98
CA GLU A 27 0.65 16.04 0.31
C GLU A 27 -0.01 14.73 -0.13
N ALA A 28 -1.22 14.48 0.37
CA ALA A 28 -1.90 13.21 0.14
C ALA A 28 -2.12 13.02 -1.35
N VAL A 29 -1.37 12.11 -1.96
CA VAL A 29 -1.49 11.78 -3.37
C VAL A 29 -2.94 11.35 -3.63
N LYS A 30 -3.66 12.05 -4.50
CA LYS A 30 -5.04 11.68 -4.87
C LYS A 30 -5.01 10.41 -5.71
N HIS A 31 -5.34 9.30 -5.09
CA HIS A 31 -5.57 8.01 -5.74
C HIS A 31 -6.91 7.43 -5.26
N GLY A 32 -7.53 6.54 -6.02
CA GLY A 32 -8.84 5.98 -5.68
C GLY A 32 -8.83 4.95 -4.54
N GLY A 33 -7.69 4.68 -3.91
CA GLY A 33 -7.55 3.72 -2.82
C GLY A 33 -7.72 4.39 -1.44
N LYS A 34 -8.27 3.65 -0.48
CA LYS A 34 -8.39 4.06 0.92
C LYS A 34 -7.39 3.29 1.77
N ILE A 35 -6.45 3.98 2.42
CA ILE A 35 -5.48 3.38 3.33
C ILE A 35 -5.96 3.56 4.76
N GLU A 36 -6.03 2.47 5.50
CA GLU A 36 -6.41 2.42 6.91
C GLU A 36 -5.27 1.78 7.71
N THR A 37 -5.07 2.26 8.93
CA THR A 37 -4.12 1.68 9.88
C THR A 37 -4.86 1.27 11.13
N LYS A 38 -4.66 0.03 11.57
CA LYS A 38 -5.29 -0.52 12.77
C LYS A 38 -4.28 -1.35 13.55
N TYR A 39 -4.22 -1.13 14.85
CA TYR A 39 -3.50 -2.03 15.75
C TYR A 39 -4.39 -3.23 16.09
N ASP A 40 -3.83 -4.43 15.92
CA ASP A 40 -4.43 -5.69 16.34
C ASP A 40 -3.76 -6.13 17.64
N GLY A 41 -4.47 -5.91 18.76
CA GLY A 41 -3.97 -6.26 20.09
C GLY A 41 -3.87 -7.77 20.32
N PHE A 42 -4.59 -8.60 19.54
CA PHE A 42 -4.54 -10.04 19.67
C PHE A 42 -3.25 -10.62 19.08
N ASN A 43 -2.87 -10.13 17.90
CA ASN A 43 -1.63 -10.53 17.22
C ASN A 43 -0.42 -9.65 17.56
N TYR A 44 -0.60 -8.62 18.40
CA TYR A 44 0.44 -7.64 18.74
C TYR A 44 1.10 -7.02 17.50
N GLU A 45 0.29 -6.65 16.51
CA GLU A 45 0.79 -6.04 15.28
C GLU A 45 -0.06 -4.86 14.83
N THR A 46 0.57 -3.95 14.11
CA THR A 46 -0.11 -2.88 13.37
C THR A 46 -0.29 -3.31 11.92
N VAL A 47 -1.53 -3.34 11.46
CA VAL A 47 -1.86 -3.65 10.07
C VAL A 47 -2.21 -2.36 9.34
N MET A 48 -1.43 -2.03 8.31
CA MET A 48 -1.72 -0.94 7.39
C MET A 48 -2.27 -1.52 6.09
N ARG A 49 -3.50 -1.18 5.76
CA ARG A 49 -4.28 -1.82 4.70
C ARG A 49 -4.73 -0.82 3.65
N LEU A 50 -4.35 -1.07 2.41
CA LEU A 50 -5.01 -0.49 1.25
C LEU A 50 -6.29 -1.31 0.99
N ARG A 51 -7.44 -0.70 1.31
CA ARG A 51 -8.75 -1.33 1.15
C ARG A 51 -9.01 -1.68 -0.30
N ARG A 52 -9.91 -2.62 -0.50
CA ARG A 52 -10.34 -3.13 -1.80
C ARG A 52 -10.40 -2.02 -2.86
N MET A 53 -9.46 -2.05 -3.76
CA MET A 53 -9.28 -1.08 -4.83
C MET A 53 -9.65 -1.73 -6.16
N LYS A 54 -10.63 -1.17 -6.87
CA LYS A 54 -11.00 -1.63 -8.22
C LYS A 54 -9.84 -1.44 -9.19
N VAL A 55 -9.54 -2.49 -9.92
CA VAL A 55 -8.51 -2.47 -10.96
C VAL A 55 -9.17 -2.49 -12.34
N SER A 56 -10.11 -3.39 -12.58
CA SER A 56 -10.88 -3.46 -13.81
C SER A 56 -12.29 -3.96 -13.53
N CYS A 57 -13.27 -3.45 -14.27
CA CYS A 57 -14.63 -4.00 -14.37
C CYS A 57 -15.02 -4.27 -15.82
N ASP A 58 -14.18 -3.88 -16.79
CA ASP A 58 -14.46 -4.02 -18.22
C ASP A 58 -13.42 -4.93 -18.86
N GLY A 59 -13.80 -6.18 -19.07
CA GLY A 59 -13.10 -7.02 -20.03
C GLY A 59 -11.72 -7.50 -19.61
N LEU A 60 -11.68 -8.51 -18.78
CA LEU A 60 -10.65 -9.53 -18.93
C LEU A 60 -10.76 -10.04 -20.37
N LYS A 61 -9.67 -9.94 -21.15
CA LYS A 61 -9.63 -10.35 -22.55
C LYS A 61 -10.28 -11.73 -22.68
N ASP A 62 -11.35 -11.80 -23.46
CA ASP A 62 -11.99 -12.95 -24.07
C ASP A 62 -13.06 -13.78 -23.34
N LYS A 63 -13.25 -13.78 -22.03
CA LYS A 63 -14.31 -14.62 -21.42
C LYS A 63 -15.09 -13.99 -20.25
N PHE A 64 -14.70 -12.82 -19.75
CA PHE A 64 -15.23 -12.27 -18.49
C PHE A 64 -15.80 -10.87 -18.67
N LYS A 65 -16.67 -10.66 -19.65
CA LYS A 65 -17.23 -9.33 -20.00
C LYS A 65 -17.94 -8.60 -18.85
N ASP A 66 -18.30 -9.32 -17.78
CA ASP A 66 -19.01 -8.76 -16.63
C ASP A 66 -18.24 -8.93 -15.31
N ALA A 67 -16.94 -9.28 -15.37
CA ALA A 67 -16.14 -9.52 -14.18
C ALA A 67 -15.45 -8.25 -13.68
N CYS A 68 -15.56 -7.99 -12.38
CA CYS A 68 -14.76 -6.98 -11.73
C CYS A 68 -13.59 -7.61 -10.98
N VAL A 69 -12.41 -7.01 -11.10
CA VAL A 69 -11.23 -7.38 -10.32
C VAL A 69 -10.87 -6.24 -9.40
N SER A 70 -10.67 -6.57 -8.13
CA SER A 70 -10.17 -5.64 -7.12
C SER A 70 -8.96 -6.24 -6.42
N ILE A 71 -8.09 -5.40 -5.91
CA ILE A 71 -6.98 -5.82 -5.05
C ILE A 71 -7.09 -5.18 -3.67
N GLU A 72 -6.61 -5.90 -2.67
CA GLU A 72 -6.38 -5.40 -1.33
C GLU A 72 -4.96 -5.76 -0.91
N VAL A 73 -4.26 -4.84 -0.27
CA VAL A 73 -2.89 -5.07 0.21
C VAL A 73 -2.82 -4.71 1.68
N ALA A 74 -2.26 -5.59 2.51
CA ALA A 74 -2.04 -5.33 3.92
C ALA A 74 -0.58 -5.52 4.29
N LEU A 75 0.01 -4.52 4.94
CA LEU A 75 1.35 -4.57 5.51
C LEU A 75 1.23 -4.93 6.99
N HIS A 76 1.88 -6.00 7.43
CA HIS A 76 1.85 -6.51 8.79
C HIS A 76 3.13 -6.10 9.52
N CYS A 77 3.00 -5.17 10.47
CA CYS A 77 4.10 -4.57 11.22
C CYS A 77 4.03 -5.01 12.68
N PRO A 78 5.05 -5.71 13.23
CA PRO A 78 5.08 -6.08 14.64
C PRO A 78 5.01 -4.87 15.56
N GLY A 79 4.22 -4.97 16.63
CA GLY A 79 4.05 -3.91 17.62
C GLY A 79 3.20 -2.74 17.12
N THR A 80 3.42 -1.57 17.72
CA THR A 80 2.62 -0.37 17.47
C THR A 80 3.22 0.59 16.44
N GLN A 81 4.44 0.31 15.95
CA GLN A 81 5.16 1.19 15.03
C GLN A 81 5.24 0.59 13.61
N ILE A 82 5.15 1.47 12.60
CA ILE A 82 5.24 1.10 11.19
C ILE A 82 6.67 1.32 10.68
N ASN A 83 7.65 0.68 11.33
CA ASN A 83 9.08 0.81 10.99
C ASN A 83 9.69 -0.48 10.43
N TYR A 84 9.00 -1.59 10.58
CA TYR A 84 9.39 -2.90 10.05
C TYR A 84 8.16 -3.66 9.60
N VAL A 85 8.16 -4.12 8.35
CA VAL A 85 7.10 -4.95 7.80
C VAL A 85 7.55 -6.40 7.81
N ARG A 86 6.84 -7.25 8.56
CA ARG A 86 7.13 -8.69 8.66
C ARG A 86 6.81 -9.41 7.35
N HIS A 87 5.63 -9.16 6.81
CA HIS A 87 5.14 -9.70 5.55
C HIS A 87 4.04 -8.81 4.99
N VAL A 88 3.68 -9.07 3.75
CA VAL A 88 2.60 -8.39 3.05
C VAL A 88 1.58 -9.43 2.61
N THR A 89 0.31 -9.17 2.86
CA THR A 89 -0.79 -9.95 2.32
C THR A 89 -1.34 -9.25 1.09
N LEU A 90 -1.35 -9.94 -0.03
CA LEU A 90 -1.99 -9.50 -1.28
C LEU A 90 -3.24 -10.33 -1.52
N GLN A 91 -4.39 -9.69 -1.56
CA GLN A 91 -5.64 -10.30 -1.95
C GLN A 91 -6.06 -9.84 -3.34
N VAL A 92 -6.50 -10.78 -4.16
CA VAL A 92 -7.16 -10.52 -5.43
C VAL A 92 -8.59 -11.00 -5.31
N VAL A 93 -9.52 -10.10 -5.59
CA VAL A 93 -10.95 -10.35 -5.47
C VAL A 93 -11.55 -10.33 -6.87
N PHE A 94 -12.17 -11.42 -7.25
CA PHE A 94 -12.90 -11.57 -8.49
C PHE A 94 -14.40 -11.57 -8.21
N GLU A 95 -15.13 -10.75 -8.94
CA GLU A 95 -16.60 -10.72 -8.94
C GLU A 95 -17.08 -11.18 -10.30
N ASN A 96 -17.55 -12.43 -10.39
CA ASN A 96 -17.93 -13.11 -11.64
C ASN A 96 -19.35 -13.69 -11.56
N LYS A 97 -19.92 -14.05 -12.70
CA LYS A 97 -21.18 -14.83 -12.74
C LYS A 97 -20.97 -16.28 -12.29
N ASP A 98 -19.79 -16.84 -12.59
CA ASP A 98 -19.42 -18.21 -12.29
C ASP A 98 -18.14 -18.30 -11.44
N TRP A 99 -17.95 -19.45 -10.78
CA TRP A 99 -16.72 -19.76 -10.08
C TRP A 99 -15.60 -20.08 -11.09
N VAL A 100 -14.51 -19.33 -11.05
CA VAL A 100 -13.40 -19.48 -12.01
C VAL A 100 -12.17 -20.08 -11.34
N HIS A 101 -11.78 -19.53 -10.18
CA HIS A 101 -10.53 -19.87 -9.51
C HIS A 101 -10.73 -20.82 -8.33
N PHE A 102 -11.92 -20.82 -7.74
CA PHE A 102 -12.19 -21.56 -6.50
C PHE A 102 -12.11 -23.09 -6.70
N HIS A 103 -12.65 -23.59 -7.79
CA HIS A 103 -12.69 -25.02 -8.13
C HIS A 103 -11.52 -25.51 -9.00
N ALA A 104 -10.64 -24.60 -9.42
CA ALA A 104 -9.52 -24.88 -10.30
C ALA A 104 -8.19 -24.48 -9.62
N PRO A 105 -7.56 -25.35 -8.80
CA PRO A 105 -6.32 -25.03 -8.10
C PRO A 105 -5.18 -24.60 -9.02
N ASP A 106 -5.12 -25.11 -10.25
CA ASP A 106 -4.18 -24.73 -11.30
C ASP A 106 -4.39 -23.29 -11.82
N GLN A 107 -5.57 -22.71 -11.56
CA GLN A 107 -5.90 -21.33 -11.92
C GLN A 107 -5.63 -20.32 -10.79
N ARG A 108 -4.75 -20.64 -9.84
CA ARG A 108 -4.44 -19.78 -8.68
C ARG A 108 -2.98 -19.36 -8.59
N ASP A 109 -2.17 -19.72 -9.58
CA ASP A 109 -0.77 -19.31 -9.58
C ASP A 109 -0.67 -17.81 -9.84
N LEU A 110 0.00 -17.11 -8.90
CA LEU A 110 0.21 -15.68 -8.94
C LEU A 110 1.52 -15.34 -9.63
N VAL A 111 1.44 -14.56 -10.69
CA VAL A 111 2.57 -13.98 -11.36
C VAL A 111 2.36 -12.47 -11.43
N VAL A 112 3.38 -11.70 -11.08
CA VAL A 112 3.38 -10.25 -11.25
C VAL A 112 4.47 -9.87 -12.24
N VAL A 113 4.08 -9.22 -13.32
CA VAL A 113 5.00 -8.70 -14.33
C VAL A 113 5.17 -7.21 -14.10
N THR A 114 6.40 -6.78 -13.97
CA THR A 114 6.78 -5.36 -13.86
C THR A 114 7.60 -4.96 -15.07
N ASP A 115 7.89 -3.67 -15.20
CA ASP A 115 8.80 -3.15 -16.23
C ASP A 115 10.21 -3.74 -16.17
N SER A 116 10.63 -4.28 -15.03
CA SER A 116 11.98 -4.79 -14.79
C SER A 116 12.08 -6.30 -14.70
N GLU A 117 11.04 -6.99 -14.24
CA GLU A 117 11.12 -8.42 -13.95
C GLU A 117 9.74 -9.11 -13.91
N THR A 118 9.76 -10.44 -14.03
CA THR A 118 8.59 -11.29 -13.81
C THR A 118 8.76 -12.03 -12.49
N LEU A 119 7.85 -11.76 -11.56
CA LEU A 119 7.83 -12.32 -10.21
C LEU A 119 6.83 -13.48 -10.14
N ARG A 120 7.32 -14.71 -9.97
CA ARG A 120 6.48 -15.88 -9.73
C ARG A 120 6.30 -16.06 -8.22
N LEU A 121 5.10 -15.75 -7.72
CA LEU A 121 4.82 -15.64 -6.28
C LEU A 121 4.13 -16.89 -5.70
N GLY A 122 3.97 -17.92 -6.51
CA GLY A 122 3.37 -19.18 -6.11
C GLY A 122 1.87 -19.18 -6.15
N ARG A 123 1.26 -20.16 -5.50
CA ARG A 123 -0.18 -20.39 -5.53
C ARG A 123 -0.89 -19.60 -4.43
N MET A 124 -1.93 -18.88 -4.82
CA MET A 124 -2.81 -18.18 -3.88
C MET A 124 -3.76 -19.15 -3.17
N ALA A 125 -4.03 -18.87 -1.90
CA ALA A 125 -5.02 -19.60 -1.11
C ALA A 125 -6.40 -18.95 -1.25
N PRO A 126 -7.49 -19.73 -1.41
CA PRO A 126 -8.83 -19.18 -1.30
C PRO A 126 -9.14 -18.91 0.18
N ILE A 127 -9.55 -17.67 0.50
CA ILE A 127 -9.85 -17.27 1.89
C ILE A 127 -11.35 -17.09 2.17
N SER A 128 -12.17 -17.15 1.15
CA SER A 128 -13.63 -17.16 1.33
C SER A 128 -14.23 -18.29 0.51
N ASN A 129 -15.20 -19.00 1.11
CA ASN A 129 -15.99 -20.03 0.44
C ASN A 129 -17.09 -19.39 -0.44
N GLY A 130 -16.79 -18.22 -1.05
CA GLY A 130 -17.73 -17.48 -1.85
C GLY A 130 -18.89 -16.97 -1.00
N ALA A 131 -18.72 -15.77 -0.42
CA ALA A 131 -19.88 -15.06 0.06
C ALA A 131 -20.85 -14.90 -1.12
N PRO A 132 -22.15 -15.23 -0.97
CA PRO A 132 -23.11 -14.90 -2.00
C PRO A 132 -23.05 -13.38 -2.15
N GLY A 133 -22.50 -12.92 -3.27
CA GLY A 133 -22.79 -11.60 -3.79
C GLY A 133 -24.31 -11.49 -4.01
N ASN A 134 -24.80 -10.44 -4.59
CA ASN A 134 -26.15 -10.39 -5.12
C ASN A 134 -26.39 -11.69 -5.92
N TRP A 135 -27.62 -12.21 -5.90
CA TRP A 135 -28.03 -13.53 -6.40
C TRP A 135 -27.37 -13.99 -7.73
N ASP A 136 -26.83 -13.05 -8.49
CA ASP A 136 -26.22 -13.30 -9.82
C ASP A 136 -24.67 -13.18 -9.82
N THR A 137 -24.02 -12.87 -8.69
CA THR A 137 -22.56 -12.65 -8.67
C THR A 137 -21.88 -13.57 -7.65
N LYS A 138 -20.78 -14.20 -8.07
CA LYS A 138 -19.88 -14.99 -7.23
C LYS A 138 -18.68 -14.12 -6.87
N VAL A 139 -18.30 -14.11 -5.58
CA VAL A 139 -17.12 -13.38 -5.10
C VAL A 139 -16.06 -14.38 -4.70
N GLU A 140 -14.95 -14.40 -5.41
CA GLU A 140 -13.79 -15.23 -5.12
C GLU A 140 -12.70 -14.34 -4.53
N VAL A 141 -12.21 -14.68 -3.35
CA VAL A 141 -11.10 -13.98 -2.71
C VAL A 141 -9.92 -14.93 -2.61
N LEU A 142 -8.85 -14.58 -3.28
CA LEU A 142 -7.59 -15.31 -3.27
C LEU A 142 -6.53 -14.49 -2.55
N GLU A 143 -5.70 -15.14 -1.73
CA GLU A 143 -4.69 -14.48 -0.93
C GLU A 143 -3.32 -15.10 -1.15
N ALA A 144 -2.30 -14.26 -1.20
CA ALA A 144 -0.90 -14.63 -1.15
C ALA A 144 -0.18 -13.81 -0.08
N THR A 145 0.73 -14.46 0.64
CA THR A 145 1.67 -13.77 1.53
C THR A 145 3.00 -13.62 0.80
N ILE A 146 3.48 -12.38 0.69
CA ILE A 146 4.72 -12.07 -0.01
C ILE A 146 5.69 -11.30 0.90
N PRO A 147 7.02 -11.41 0.66
CA PRO A 147 8.01 -10.59 1.35
C PRO A 147 7.81 -9.09 1.07
N TYR A 148 8.08 -8.24 2.06
CA TYR A 148 7.99 -6.80 1.87
C TYR A 148 8.93 -6.28 0.76
N ALA A 149 10.12 -6.85 0.63
CA ALA A 149 11.05 -6.51 -0.45
C ALA A 149 10.44 -6.73 -1.84
N THR A 150 9.67 -7.80 -2.01
CA THR A 150 8.93 -8.09 -3.24
C THR A 150 7.81 -7.08 -3.48
N PHE A 151 7.02 -6.79 -2.44
CA PHE A 151 5.98 -5.76 -2.52
C PHE A 151 6.56 -4.39 -2.90
N LYS A 152 7.70 -4.01 -2.30
CA LYS A 152 8.38 -2.74 -2.60
C LYS A 152 8.75 -2.63 -4.10
N LYS A 153 9.23 -3.71 -4.72
CA LYS A 153 9.50 -3.74 -6.16
C LYS A 153 8.24 -3.49 -6.97
N ILE A 154 7.14 -4.18 -6.63
CA ILE A 154 5.84 -4.00 -7.29
C ILE A 154 5.33 -2.57 -7.12
N ALA A 155 5.38 -2.02 -5.91
CA ALA A 155 4.88 -0.68 -5.61
C ALA A 155 5.66 0.44 -6.31
N LEU A 156 6.95 0.24 -6.59
CA LEU A 156 7.81 1.24 -7.23
C LEU A 156 7.89 1.10 -8.76
N ALA A 157 7.37 0.02 -9.34
CA ALA A 157 7.40 -0.23 -10.77
C ALA A 157 6.60 0.81 -11.57
N GLN A 158 7.01 1.04 -12.82
CA GLN A 158 6.33 1.95 -13.75
C GLN A 158 5.15 1.28 -14.46
N SER A 159 5.23 -0.04 -14.67
CA SER A 159 4.14 -0.87 -15.14
C SER A 159 3.99 -2.08 -14.24
N VAL A 160 2.76 -2.50 -14.00
CA VAL A 160 2.45 -3.69 -13.18
C VAL A 160 1.27 -4.41 -13.80
N GLU A 161 1.46 -5.67 -14.16
CA GLU A 161 0.40 -6.60 -14.52
C GLU A 161 0.34 -7.71 -13.45
N ILE A 162 -0.86 -7.97 -12.94
CA ILE A 162 -1.12 -9.07 -12.00
C ILE A 162 -1.83 -10.17 -12.77
N GLN A 163 -1.23 -11.35 -12.78
CA GLN A 163 -1.78 -12.54 -13.41
C GLN A 163 -2.08 -13.59 -12.34
N VAL A 164 -3.33 -14.09 -12.33
CA VAL A 164 -3.78 -15.19 -11.49
C VAL A 164 -4.33 -16.27 -12.41
N GLY A 165 -3.59 -17.38 -12.53
CA GLY A 165 -3.88 -18.41 -13.51
C GLY A 165 -3.93 -17.85 -14.93
N ARG A 166 -5.12 -17.89 -15.56
CA ARG A 166 -5.34 -17.34 -16.91
C ARG A 166 -5.87 -15.90 -16.93
N SER A 167 -6.17 -15.35 -15.77
CA SER A 167 -6.70 -14.00 -15.64
C SER A 167 -5.55 -13.02 -15.45
N ALA A 168 -5.43 -12.04 -16.35
CA ALA A 168 -4.41 -10.99 -16.26
C ALA A 168 -5.07 -9.61 -16.21
N VAL A 169 -4.56 -8.74 -15.36
CA VAL A 169 -5.04 -7.37 -15.21
C VAL A 169 -3.87 -6.40 -15.02
N GLU A 170 -3.87 -5.34 -15.80
CA GLU A 170 -2.88 -4.27 -15.70
C GLU A 170 -3.34 -3.22 -14.69
N LEU A 171 -2.44 -2.79 -13.80
CA LEU A 171 -2.69 -1.72 -12.85
C LEU A 171 -2.60 -0.35 -13.55
N ARG A 172 -3.69 0.39 -13.49
CA ARG A 172 -3.74 1.78 -13.98
C ARG A 172 -2.89 2.70 -13.09
N GLU A 173 -2.58 3.91 -13.57
CA GLU A 173 -1.78 4.90 -12.83
C GLU A 173 -2.28 5.12 -11.40
N ASN A 174 -3.59 5.34 -11.20
CA ASN A 174 -4.15 5.54 -9.87
C ASN A 174 -3.95 4.32 -8.94
N ASN A 175 -3.96 3.10 -9.49
CA ASN A 175 -3.70 1.89 -8.71
C ASN A 175 -2.24 1.84 -8.24
N ARG A 176 -1.30 2.15 -9.15
CA ARG A 176 0.13 2.21 -8.82
C ARG A 176 0.44 3.32 -7.81
N LEU A 177 -0.18 4.50 -7.97
CA LEU A 177 -0.06 5.60 -7.00
C LEU A 177 -0.53 5.17 -5.59
N ALA A 178 -1.62 4.39 -5.49
CA ALA A 178 -2.10 3.87 -4.22
C ALA A 178 -1.10 2.89 -3.58
N LEU A 179 -0.46 2.03 -4.37
CA LEU A 179 0.58 1.13 -3.86
C LEU A 179 1.83 1.90 -3.41
N ARG A 180 2.23 2.95 -4.15
CA ARG A 180 3.35 3.82 -3.78
C ARG A 180 3.05 4.59 -2.49
N ASP A 181 1.83 5.13 -2.33
CA ASP A 181 1.42 5.79 -1.08
C ASP A 181 1.45 4.82 0.10
N LEU A 182 0.91 3.61 -0.05
CA LEU A 182 0.99 2.58 0.99
C LEU A 182 2.44 2.28 1.38
N ASN A 183 3.32 2.09 0.40
CA ASN A 183 4.75 1.83 0.63
C ASN A 183 5.46 3.00 1.32
N SER A 184 5.13 4.23 0.96
CA SER A 184 5.78 5.44 1.50
C SER A 184 5.50 5.68 2.98
N ARG A 185 4.43 5.09 3.52
CA ARG A 185 4.04 5.20 4.94
C ARG A 185 4.85 4.31 5.87
N VAL A 186 5.67 3.42 5.33
CA VAL A 186 6.62 2.64 6.14
C VAL A 186 7.80 3.52 6.50
N ILE A 187 7.93 3.83 7.79
CA ILE A 187 9.01 4.68 8.32
C ILE A 187 10.31 3.86 8.29
N THR A 188 11.14 4.06 7.29
CA THR A 188 12.49 3.49 7.30
C THR A 188 13.32 4.25 8.34
N PRO A 189 13.84 3.59 9.42
CA PRO A 189 14.73 4.26 10.34
C PRO A 189 15.94 4.80 9.56
N ALA A 190 16.24 6.09 9.76
CA ALA A 190 17.40 6.70 9.15
C ALA A 190 18.64 5.88 9.55
N SER A 191 19.40 5.41 8.56
CA SER A 191 20.66 4.71 8.79
C SER A 191 21.58 5.62 9.59
N THR A 192 21.77 5.31 10.87
CA THR A 192 22.76 6.01 11.70
C THR A 192 24.12 5.64 11.14
N THR A 193 24.65 6.50 10.28
CA THR A 193 26.05 6.40 9.84
C THR A 193 26.90 6.70 11.07
N THR A 194 27.34 5.66 11.76
CA THR A 194 28.33 5.77 12.81
C THR A 194 29.63 6.15 12.11
N SER A 195 29.94 7.43 12.08
CA SER A 195 31.24 7.95 11.73
C SER A 195 32.21 7.50 12.84
N SER A 196 32.91 6.39 12.60
CA SER A 196 34.04 5.99 13.42
C SER A 196 35.23 6.91 13.06
N ASN A 197 35.53 7.83 13.99
CA ASN A 197 36.81 8.53 14.05
C ASN A 197 37.91 7.60 14.55
#